data_bb4d4ad0aca1533a01477dda7a777dc3
#
_entry.id   bb4d4ad0aca1533a01477dda7a777dc3
#
_cell.length_a   1.000
_cell.length_b   1.000
_cell.length_c   1.000
_cell.angle_alpha   90.00
_cell.angle_beta   90.00
_cell.angle_gamma   90.00
#
_symmetry.space_group_name_H-M   'P 1'
#
loop_
_entity.id
_entity.type
_entity.pdbx_description
1 polymer ?
#
loop_
_entity_poly.entity_id
_entity_poly.type
_entity_poly.pdbx_seq_one_letter_code
_entity_poly.pdbx_strand_id
1 'polypeptide(L)'
;MMWFDPANPEVLFGDQRSETVTVTDRSHRTDGTRTLRIEPDALLDFRALPFADGAFKLIAFDPPHLTRAGPRSWMAAKYGKLGPDWRADLRQGFAECFRVLATDGVLVFKWNETQVKVREVLALTPHQPLFGQVSGRGGLTHWLVFMKPRAA
;
A
#
# COMPACT_ATOMS: atom_id res chain seq x y z
N MET A 1 -11.45 -5.18 -4.07
CA MET A 1 -11.14 -4.28 -2.93
C MET A 1 -10.68 -5.15 -1.78
N MET A 2 -9.72 -4.72 -0.99
CA MET A 2 -9.14 -5.51 0.11
C MET A 2 -10.06 -5.55 1.33
N TRP A 3 -10.77 -4.47 1.58
CA TRP A 3 -11.61 -4.29 2.75
C TRP A 3 -13.05 -4.74 2.50
N PHE A 4 -13.61 -5.51 3.43
CA PHE A 4 -15.02 -5.90 3.43
C PHE A 4 -15.92 -4.72 3.80
N ASP A 5 -15.49 -3.94 4.78
CA ASP A 5 -16.15 -2.71 5.20
C ASP A 5 -15.18 -1.53 5.07
N PRO A 6 -15.32 -0.70 4.02
CA PRO A 6 -14.47 0.47 3.82
C PRO A 6 -14.82 1.65 4.74
N ALA A 7 -15.87 1.54 5.54
CA ALA A 7 -16.30 2.54 6.52
C ALA A 7 -16.16 2.04 7.97
N ASN A 8 -15.34 0.99 8.20
CA ASN A 8 -15.15 0.42 9.52
C ASN A 8 -14.55 1.47 10.48
N PRO A 9 -15.24 1.83 11.58
CA PRO A 9 -14.80 2.89 12.49
C PRO A 9 -13.55 2.53 13.31
N GLU A 10 -13.14 1.26 13.34
CA GLU A 10 -11.94 0.81 14.02
C GLU A 10 -10.70 0.86 13.14
N VAL A 11 -10.85 1.27 11.86
CA VAL A 11 -9.78 1.33 10.88
C VAL A 11 -9.59 2.77 10.42
N LEU A 12 -8.34 3.25 10.47
CA LEU A 12 -7.96 4.52 9.89
C LEU A 12 -7.43 4.30 8.48
N PHE A 13 -8.15 4.80 7.48
CA PHE A 13 -7.74 4.75 6.09
C PHE A 13 -6.94 5.99 5.71
N GLY A 14 -5.69 5.80 5.30
CA GLY A 14 -4.80 6.86 4.86
C GLY A 14 -4.46 6.79 3.38
N ASP A 15 -4.42 7.92 2.72
CA ASP A 15 -3.84 8.11 1.38
C ASP A 15 -3.17 9.49 1.35
N GLN A 16 -2.21 9.67 0.48
CA GLN A 16 -1.56 10.97 0.27
C GLN A 16 -2.49 11.96 -0.46
N ARG A 17 -3.57 11.48 -1.07
CA ARG A 17 -4.47 12.24 -1.92
C ARG A 17 -5.88 12.21 -1.38
N SER A 18 -6.61 13.31 -1.59
CA SER A 18 -8.06 13.37 -1.48
C SER A 18 -8.59 14.03 -2.75
N GLU A 19 -9.18 13.23 -3.64
CA GLU A 19 -9.57 13.70 -4.96
C GLU A 19 -10.67 12.85 -5.59
N THR A 20 -11.42 13.46 -6.50
CA THR A 20 -12.36 12.74 -7.39
C THR A 20 -11.92 12.98 -8.83
N VAL A 21 -11.60 11.92 -9.55
CA VAL A 21 -11.16 11.98 -10.94
C VAL A 21 -11.95 11.03 -11.82
N THR A 22 -12.24 11.45 -13.05
CA THR A 22 -12.84 10.59 -14.07
C THR A 22 -11.76 10.16 -15.05
N VAL A 23 -11.61 8.87 -15.22
CA VAL A 23 -10.60 8.27 -16.09
C VAL A 23 -11.24 7.42 -17.18
N THR A 24 -10.53 7.26 -18.30
CA THR A 24 -10.92 6.31 -19.33
C THR A 24 -10.60 4.89 -18.86
N ASP A 25 -11.61 4.05 -18.78
CA ASP A 25 -11.48 2.61 -18.49
C ASP A 25 -12.43 1.83 -19.38
N ARG A 26 -11.92 1.42 -20.53
CA ARG A 26 -12.72 0.71 -21.55
C ARG A 26 -13.28 -0.65 -21.07
N SER A 27 -12.77 -1.16 -19.96
CA SER A 27 -13.27 -2.38 -19.32
C SER A 27 -14.41 -2.13 -18.34
N HIS A 28 -14.71 -0.85 -18.07
CA HIS A 28 -15.68 -0.42 -17.07
C HIS A 28 -16.80 0.38 -17.73
N ARG A 29 -18.04 -0.09 -17.62
CA ARG A 29 -19.26 0.52 -18.16
C ARG A 29 -19.30 0.63 -19.70
N THR A 30 -20.47 0.96 -20.22
CA THR A 30 -20.72 1.12 -21.68
C THR A 30 -20.11 2.39 -22.25
N ASP A 31 -19.91 3.42 -21.42
CA ASP A 31 -19.31 4.71 -21.82
C ASP A 31 -17.78 4.72 -21.79
N GLY A 32 -17.14 3.63 -21.31
CA GLY A 32 -15.69 3.51 -21.22
C GLY A 32 -15.05 4.47 -20.25
N THR A 33 -15.83 5.00 -19.28
CA THR A 33 -15.33 5.93 -18.24
C THR A 33 -15.52 5.34 -16.84
N ARG A 34 -14.71 5.81 -15.91
CA ARG A 34 -14.78 5.45 -14.49
C ARG A 34 -14.49 6.65 -13.62
N THR A 35 -15.39 6.95 -12.69
CA THR A 35 -15.16 7.93 -11.64
C THR A 35 -14.50 7.24 -10.45
N LEU A 36 -13.33 7.73 -10.06
CA LEU A 36 -12.57 7.29 -8.89
C LEU A 36 -12.74 8.35 -7.81
N ARG A 37 -13.13 7.92 -6.63
CA ARG A 37 -13.15 8.74 -5.43
C ARG A 37 -12.09 8.20 -4.49
N ILE A 38 -11.18 9.07 -4.07
CA ILE A 38 -10.14 8.82 -3.09
C ILE A 38 -10.46 9.77 -1.95
N GLU A 39 -11.05 9.21 -0.91
CA GLU A 39 -11.57 9.94 0.25
C GLU A 39 -11.06 9.22 1.52
N PRO A 40 -9.77 9.41 1.88
CA PRO A 40 -9.21 8.81 3.09
C PRO A 40 -9.71 9.52 4.34
N ASP A 41 -9.68 8.84 5.48
CA ASP A 41 -9.95 9.45 6.79
C ASP A 41 -8.87 10.47 7.17
N ALA A 42 -7.64 10.23 6.70
CA ALA A 42 -6.51 11.14 6.92
C ALA A 42 -5.60 11.21 5.69
N LEU A 43 -5.10 12.41 5.41
CA LEU A 43 -4.02 12.60 4.44
C LEU A 43 -2.71 12.17 5.08
N LEU A 44 -2.12 11.09 4.59
CA LEU A 44 -0.91 10.49 5.16
C LEU A 44 0.16 10.28 4.10
N ASP A 45 1.38 10.66 4.44
CA ASP A 45 2.57 10.22 3.74
C ASP A 45 3.17 9.03 4.50
N PHE A 46 3.21 7.86 3.87
CA PHE A 46 3.74 6.66 4.51
C PHE A 46 5.23 6.76 4.89
N ARG A 47 5.94 7.78 4.36
CA ARG A 47 7.34 8.05 4.68
C ARG A 47 7.53 8.83 5.99
N ALA A 48 6.46 9.44 6.49
CA ALA A 48 6.48 10.25 7.71
C ALA A 48 5.10 10.21 8.37
N LEU A 49 4.80 9.12 9.05
CA LEU A 49 3.51 8.92 9.69
C LEU A 49 3.39 9.77 10.98
N PRO A 50 2.34 10.59 11.12
CA PRO A 50 2.18 11.51 12.25
C PRO A 50 1.65 10.81 13.52
N PHE A 51 2.14 9.61 13.81
CA PHE A 51 1.71 8.81 14.95
C PHE A 51 2.89 8.51 15.88
N ALA A 52 2.58 8.28 17.15
CA ALA A 52 3.56 7.84 18.13
C ALA A 52 4.07 6.42 17.81
N ASP A 53 5.25 6.10 18.34
CA ASP A 53 5.80 4.75 18.27
C ASP A 53 4.83 3.76 18.92
N GLY A 54 4.61 2.63 18.26
CA GLY A 54 3.76 1.57 18.78
C GLY A 54 2.26 1.88 18.83
N ALA A 55 1.78 2.86 18.08
CA ALA A 55 0.38 3.30 18.10
C ALA A 55 -0.60 2.22 17.58
N PHE A 56 -0.18 1.33 16.69
CA PHE A 56 -1.05 0.40 16.00
C PHE A 56 -0.67 -1.07 16.27
N LYS A 57 -1.67 -1.92 16.47
CA LYS A 57 -1.48 -3.38 16.58
C LYS A 57 -1.47 -4.08 15.22
N LEU A 58 -2.14 -3.50 14.24
CA LEU A 58 -2.24 -4.01 12.88
C LEU A 58 -2.06 -2.86 11.89
N ILE A 59 -1.22 -3.07 10.90
CA ILE A 59 -1.05 -2.16 9.76
C ILE A 59 -1.21 -2.96 8.47
N ALA A 60 -2.03 -2.45 7.55
CA ALA A 60 -2.07 -2.91 6.18
C ALA A 60 -1.33 -1.89 5.30
N PHE A 61 -0.18 -2.28 4.77
CA PHE A 61 0.64 -1.44 3.91
C PHE A 61 0.48 -1.88 2.45
N ASP A 62 -0.24 -1.10 1.66
CA ASP A 62 -0.52 -1.32 0.23
C ASP A 62 -0.05 -0.08 -0.57
N PRO A 63 1.27 0.16 -0.66
CA PRO A 63 1.80 1.33 -1.37
C PRO A 63 1.60 1.19 -2.88
N PRO A 64 1.72 2.29 -3.64
CA PRO A 64 1.81 2.22 -5.09
C PRO A 64 2.86 1.22 -5.54
N HIS A 65 2.55 0.41 -6.55
CA HIS A 65 3.48 -0.59 -7.09
C HIS A 65 3.94 -0.30 -8.53
N LEU A 66 3.39 0.75 -9.14
CA LEU A 66 3.74 1.17 -10.48
C LEU A 66 4.89 2.19 -10.44
N THR A 67 6.00 1.88 -11.10
CA THR A 67 7.11 2.81 -11.33
C THR A 67 6.97 3.52 -12.68
N ARG A 68 6.25 2.90 -13.61
CA ARG A 68 5.99 3.41 -14.96
C ARG A 68 4.50 3.33 -15.26
N ALA A 69 3.91 4.45 -15.61
CA ALA A 69 2.53 4.53 -16.05
C ALA A 69 2.35 5.77 -16.93
N GLY A 70 1.60 5.61 -18.00
CA GLY A 70 1.24 6.73 -18.88
C GLY A 70 0.25 7.69 -18.18
N PRO A 71 0.10 8.92 -18.70
CA PRO A 71 -0.74 9.95 -18.08
C PRO A 71 -2.23 9.59 -18.04
N ARG A 72 -2.67 8.64 -18.85
CA ARG A 72 -4.07 8.15 -18.90
C ARG A 72 -4.27 6.81 -18.21
N SER A 73 -3.31 6.36 -17.40
CA SER A 73 -3.42 5.10 -16.68
C SER A 73 -4.44 5.19 -15.54
N TRP A 74 -5.57 4.51 -15.69
CA TRP A 74 -6.57 4.44 -14.64
C TRP A 74 -6.03 3.75 -13.35
N MET A 75 -5.08 2.82 -13.50
CA MET A 75 -4.43 2.19 -12.35
C MET A 75 -3.56 3.18 -11.58
N ALA A 76 -2.79 4.02 -12.29
CA ALA A 76 -1.99 5.06 -11.64
C ALA A 76 -2.89 6.13 -10.99
N ALA A 77 -3.99 6.48 -11.64
CA ALA A 77 -4.98 7.40 -11.06
C ALA A 77 -5.59 6.82 -9.77
N LYS A 78 -5.89 5.51 -9.75
CA LYS A 78 -6.52 4.86 -8.60
C LYS A 78 -5.54 4.59 -7.46
N TYR A 79 -4.37 4.03 -7.75
CA TYR A 79 -3.45 3.49 -6.74
C TYR A 79 -2.20 4.33 -6.55
N GLY A 80 -2.05 5.40 -7.34
CA GLY A 80 -0.83 6.18 -7.35
C GLY A 80 0.29 5.54 -8.19
N LYS A 81 1.40 6.24 -8.23
CA LYS A 81 2.63 5.82 -8.89
C LYS A 81 3.82 6.20 -8.02
N LEU A 82 4.80 5.31 -7.94
CA LEU A 82 6.07 5.57 -7.26
C LEU A 82 6.92 6.58 -8.05
N GLY A 83 7.62 7.43 -7.32
CA GLY A 83 8.58 8.37 -7.88
C GLY A 83 9.90 7.71 -8.31
N PRO A 84 10.87 8.50 -8.82
CA PRO A 84 12.18 7.99 -9.21
C PRO A 84 12.95 7.38 -8.04
N ASP A 85 12.79 7.92 -6.84
CA ASP A 85 13.47 7.48 -5.61
C ASP A 85 12.71 6.41 -4.82
N TRP A 86 11.84 5.67 -5.49
CA TRP A 86 10.92 4.71 -4.87
C TRP A 86 11.58 3.72 -3.90
N ARG A 87 12.86 3.38 -4.12
CA ARG A 87 13.58 2.49 -3.19
C ARG A 87 13.81 3.15 -1.84
N ALA A 88 14.18 4.43 -1.83
CA ALA A 88 14.32 5.19 -0.61
C ALA A 88 12.97 5.42 0.06
N ASP A 89 11.94 5.74 -0.73
CA ASP A 89 10.57 5.94 -0.24
C ASP A 89 10.02 4.68 0.43
N LEU A 90 10.13 3.52 -0.21
CA LEU A 90 9.65 2.26 0.37
C LEU A 90 10.48 1.83 1.59
N ARG A 91 11.80 2.05 1.58
CA ARG A 91 12.64 1.79 2.77
C ARG A 91 12.16 2.62 3.95
N GLN A 92 11.93 3.91 3.74
CA GLN A 92 11.40 4.80 4.76
C GLN A 92 9.99 4.38 5.19
N GLY A 93 9.13 4.00 4.25
CA GLY A 93 7.77 3.52 4.53
C GLY A 93 7.77 2.26 5.41
N PHE A 94 8.63 1.29 5.15
CA PHE A 94 8.79 0.14 6.04
C PHE A 94 9.28 0.56 7.42
N ALA A 95 10.27 1.45 7.50
CA ALA A 95 10.79 1.94 8.78
C ALA A 95 9.68 2.62 9.60
N GLU A 96 8.87 3.47 8.98
CA GLU A 96 7.73 4.13 9.61
C GLU A 96 6.65 3.14 10.04
N CYS A 97 6.26 2.20 9.17
CA CYS A 97 5.31 1.16 9.54
C CYS A 97 5.79 0.38 10.78
N PHE A 98 7.05 -0.03 10.81
CA PHE A 98 7.59 -0.73 11.98
C PHE A 98 7.78 0.17 13.20
N ARG A 99 8.01 1.46 13.03
CA ARG A 99 8.08 2.42 14.15
C ARG A 99 6.72 2.53 14.84
N VAL A 100 5.66 2.80 14.06
CA VAL A 100 4.32 3.01 14.61
C VAL A 100 3.58 1.70 14.95
N LEU A 101 4.09 0.54 14.55
CA LEU A 101 3.56 -0.76 14.93
C LEU A 101 3.93 -1.08 16.38
N ALA A 102 2.98 -1.54 17.17
CA ALA A 102 3.21 -2.00 18.54
C ALA A 102 4.12 -3.24 18.58
N THR A 103 4.77 -3.49 19.70
CA THR A 103 5.45 -4.76 19.95
C THR A 103 4.45 -5.91 19.78
N ASP A 104 4.88 -7.01 19.15
CA ASP A 104 4.02 -8.13 18.73
C ASP A 104 2.89 -7.74 17.75
N GLY A 105 2.90 -6.51 17.26
CA GLY A 105 1.96 -6.05 16.23
C GLY A 105 2.25 -6.68 14.87
N VAL A 106 1.24 -6.68 14.00
CA VAL A 106 1.26 -7.33 12.70
C VAL A 106 1.25 -6.31 11.58
N LEU A 107 2.18 -6.44 10.63
CA LEU A 107 2.17 -5.73 9.37
C LEU A 107 1.76 -6.69 8.25
N VAL A 108 0.67 -6.36 7.56
CA VAL A 108 0.27 -7.03 6.32
C VAL A 108 0.71 -6.16 5.16
N PHE A 109 1.67 -6.65 4.39
CA PHE A 109 2.19 -5.95 3.21
C PHE A 109 1.64 -6.57 1.95
N LYS A 110 1.09 -5.74 1.07
CA LYS A 110 0.61 -6.17 -0.23
C LYS A 110 1.47 -5.56 -1.33
N TRP A 111 1.89 -6.39 -2.29
CA TRP A 111 2.69 -5.96 -3.42
C TRP A 111 2.28 -6.66 -4.71
N ASN A 112 2.15 -5.89 -5.80
CA ASN A 112 2.01 -6.48 -7.13
C ASN A 112 3.33 -6.35 -7.90
N GLU A 113 3.90 -7.48 -8.29
CA GLU A 113 5.24 -7.54 -8.89
C GLU A 113 5.27 -7.43 -10.43
N THR A 114 4.24 -6.83 -11.02
CA THR A 114 4.20 -6.65 -12.48
C THR A 114 5.39 -5.85 -13.01
N GLN A 115 5.86 -4.84 -12.28
CA GLN A 115 6.97 -3.98 -12.70
C GLN A 115 8.23 -4.14 -11.86
N VAL A 116 8.09 -4.38 -10.58
CA VAL A 116 9.20 -4.57 -9.63
C VAL A 116 8.99 -5.86 -8.88
N LYS A 117 10.00 -6.73 -8.87
CA LYS A 117 9.93 -8.02 -8.20
C LYS A 117 9.83 -7.85 -6.68
N VAL A 118 9.00 -8.67 -6.05
CA VAL A 118 8.80 -8.64 -4.60
C VAL A 118 10.10 -8.79 -3.83
N ARG A 119 11.03 -9.60 -4.31
CA ARG A 119 12.36 -9.78 -3.71
C ARG A 119 13.18 -8.48 -3.64
N GLU A 120 13.03 -7.58 -4.63
CA GLU A 120 13.71 -6.29 -4.63
C GLU A 120 13.14 -5.37 -3.55
N VAL A 121 11.82 -5.45 -3.34
CA VAL A 121 11.14 -4.67 -2.30
C VAL A 121 11.45 -5.21 -0.91
N LEU A 122 11.49 -6.53 -0.74
CA LEU A 122 11.86 -7.16 0.54
C LEU A 122 13.29 -6.84 0.97
N ALA A 123 14.19 -6.61 0.01
CA ALA A 123 15.57 -6.19 0.31
C ALA A 123 15.67 -4.75 0.88
N LEU A 124 14.57 -3.99 0.91
CA LEU A 124 14.53 -2.62 1.44
C LEU A 124 14.25 -2.56 2.94
N THR A 125 13.91 -3.68 3.56
CA THR A 125 13.67 -3.78 5.00
C THR A 125 14.53 -4.88 5.62
N PRO A 126 15.03 -4.70 6.87
CA PRO A 126 15.74 -5.76 7.59
C PRO A 126 14.79 -6.84 8.14
N HIS A 127 13.49 -6.59 8.13
CA HIS A 127 12.49 -7.51 8.67
C HIS A 127 12.15 -8.58 7.64
N GLN A 128 11.95 -9.81 8.12
CA GLN A 128 11.56 -10.94 7.28
C GLN A 128 10.07 -11.27 7.49
N PRO A 129 9.31 -11.55 6.43
CA PRO A 129 7.94 -12.01 6.59
C PRO A 129 7.90 -13.39 7.24
N LEU A 130 6.90 -13.62 8.09
CA LEU A 130 6.65 -14.92 8.71
C LEU A 130 6.04 -15.91 7.72
N PHE A 131 5.12 -15.43 6.91
CA PHE A 131 4.45 -16.20 5.86
C PHE A 131 3.83 -15.26 4.83
N GLY A 132 3.30 -15.83 3.76
CA GLY A 132 2.63 -15.06 2.74
C GLY A 132 1.82 -15.93 1.80
N GLN A 133 1.04 -15.29 0.95
CA GLN A 133 0.24 -15.92 -0.08
C GLN A 133 0.34 -15.13 -1.37
N VAL A 134 0.34 -15.86 -2.49
CA VAL A 134 0.28 -15.29 -3.82
C VAL A 134 -1.17 -15.33 -4.32
N SER A 135 -1.63 -14.25 -4.93
CA SER A 135 -2.99 -14.12 -5.46
C SER A 135 -3.02 -13.30 -6.75
N GLY A 136 -4.22 -13.07 -7.26
CA GLY A 136 -4.44 -12.28 -8.46
C GLY A 136 -4.15 -13.03 -9.75
N ARG A 137 -4.42 -12.38 -10.88
CA ARG A 137 -4.19 -12.95 -12.21
C ARG A 137 -2.70 -13.17 -12.44
N GLY A 138 -2.34 -14.41 -12.78
CA GLY A 138 -0.96 -14.80 -13.02
C GLY A 138 -0.09 -14.91 -11.76
N GLY A 139 -0.68 -14.87 -10.56
CA GLY A 139 0.06 -15.02 -9.32
C GLY A 139 1.04 -13.87 -9.04
N LEU A 140 0.73 -12.65 -9.47
CA LEU A 140 1.64 -11.50 -9.36
C LEU A 140 1.40 -10.62 -8.11
N THR A 141 0.34 -10.90 -7.35
CA THR A 141 0.05 -10.16 -6.12
C THR A 141 0.45 -10.98 -4.91
N HIS A 142 1.36 -10.43 -4.14
CA HIS A 142 1.89 -11.02 -2.92
C HIS A 142 1.23 -10.37 -1.71
N TRP A 143 0.82 -11.20 -0.76
CA TRP A 143 0.39 -10.81 0.57
C TRP A 143 1.39 -11.38 1.54
N LEU A 144 2.07 -10.54 2.29
CA LEU A 144 3.17 -10.92 3.18
C LEU A 144 2.87 -10.42 4.58
N VAL A 145 3.06 -11.27 5.56
CA VAL A 145 2.75 -10.98 6.95
C VAL A 145 4.05 -10.93 7.74
N PHE A 146 4.24 -9.83 8.44
CA PHE A 146 5.36 -9.60 9.35
C PHE A 146 4.82 -9.43 10.77
N MET A 147 5.63 -9.72 11.73
CA MET A 147 5.40 -9.39 13.13
C MET A 147 6.56 -8.55 13.65
N LYS A 148 6.26 -7.47 14.37
CA LYS A 148 7.29 -6.69 15.03
C LYS A 148 7.85 -7.49 16.21
N PRO A 149 9.16 -7.81 16.23
CA PRO A 149 9.74 -8.58 17.32
C PRO A 149 9.72 -7.79 18.63
N ARG A 150 9.73 -8.50 19.74
CA ARG A 150 10.05 -7.90 21.04
C ARG A 150 11.49 -7.41 21.01
N ALA A 151 11.72 -6.24 21.62
CA ALA A 151 13.08 -5.84 21.92
C ALA A 151 13.69 -6.88 22.88
N ALA A 152 14.90 -7.32 22.57
CA ALA A 152 15.64 -8.24 23.44
C ALA A 152 16.01 -7.56 24.75
#